data_ff8c719e8919176b128e3d56a1d129df
#
_entry.id   ff8c719e8919176b128e3d56a1d129df
#
_cell.length_a   1.000
_cell.length_b   1.000
_cell.length_c   1.000
_cell.angle_alpha   90.00
_cell.angle_beta   90.00
_cell.angle_gamma   90.00
#
_symmetry.space_group_name_H-M   'P 1'
#
loop_
_entity.id
_entity.type
_entity.pdbx_description
1 polymer ?
#
loop_
_entity_poly.entity_id
_entity_poly.type
_entity_poly.pdbx_seq_one_letter_code
_entity_poly.pdbx_strand_id
1 'polypeptide(L)'
;MAYTEVKTTNYGGRLKESCSGIMAGIIMFIAGTALIWWNEDRTKKTADMLDEAQEVCVDVESVKTVHPALNGSLIHATANAITPDTIADTQFAEVRSNAIRINREVEYYQYVEESHTETKEKVGGTKEEITTYTYKKQWTSSPVNSGDFHDPAYQGKNFVKAQFEDTDVYASTVNFGAYTFTEQMIRSIGGAKPMDIAISDATLADLSMQADPSRSSTRNANEYYNSSSTNAFNNYQGEEGTANVDNNSSHPYANMSGQGTIYIGRGAASPEIGDVKVSFTYVPSDVPVSILAKVNGSSFSSWQAKNKKQLLVVTAGTLSSEEMFQSERDTNDLIKWLCRIGGLLLIIMGLRSMFSILGAIFNFLPFLAHIVNAGVGLVCGVLGLAWALLVFAIAWMAARPVLGISTLVIVIGLVAFLIVRGRKKRAEAALAPATVPAVEPSAPGAIPVPGAPAPAPQKESILDKANKFRQKIEEATGQPIVIPGLPQQQQPQQPAQPQPPTAPQPQAPAPAEGNAFCPKCGTKLPPGSAFCPKCGAPQ
;
A
#
# COMPACT_ATOMS: atom_id res chain seq x y z
N MET A 1 -14.91 9.11 21.02
CA MET A 1 -16.15 9.38 20.26
C MET A 1 -15.74 9.73 18.85
N ALA A 2 -16.56 9.46 17.85
CA ALA A 2 -16.25 9.83 16.48
C ALA A 2 -16.86 11.21 16.18
N TYR A 3 -16.11 12.11 15.60
CA TYR A 3 -16.59 13.39 15.11
C TYR A 3 -17.09 13.22 13.66
N THR A 4 -18.22 13.82 13.31
CA THR A 4 -18.83 13.58 11.99
C THR A 4 -19.18 14.90 11.34
N GLU A 5 -18.74 15.07 10.10
CA GLU A 5 -19.13 16.20 9.24
C GLU A 5 -20.02 15.70 8.11
N VAL A 6 -21.04 16.50 7.78
CA VAL A 6 -21.95 16.20 6.67
C VAL A 6 -21.87 17.32 5.64
N LYS A 7 -21.35 17.00 4.48
CA LYS A 7 -21.30 17.90 3.32
C LYS A 7 -22.38 17.51 2.32
N THR A 8 -23.27 18.44 2.02
CA THR A 8 -24.34 18.24 1.04
C THR A 8 -24.01 18.97 -0.26
N THR A 9 -23.95 18.23 -1.36
CA THR A 9 -23.75 18.79 -2.70
C THR A 9 -25.03 18.60 -3.51
N ASN A 10 -25.61 19.70 -3.98
CA ASN A 10 -26.79 19.67 -4.83
C ASN A 10 -26.46 19.21 -6.26
N TYR A 11 -27.49 18.94 -7.07
CA TYR A 11 -27.32 18.46 -8.45
C TYR A 11 -26.43 19.38 -9.31
N GLY A 12 -26.64 20.71 -9.25
CA GLY A 12 -25.82 21.67 -10.00
C GLY A 12 -24.35 21.68 -9.55
N GLY A 13 -24.09 21.53 -8.23
CA GLY A 13 -22.74 21.37 -7.67
C GLY A 13 -22.05 20.13 -8.20
N ARG A 14 -22.75 18.99 -8.24
CA ARG A 14 -22.22 17.72 -8.79
C ARG A 14 -21.86 17.85 -10.28
N LEU A 15 -22.68 18.56 -11.05
CA LEU A 15 -22.38 18.79 -12.46
C LEU A 15 -21.10 19.62 -12.63
N LYS A 16 -20.91 20.66 -11.80
CA LYS A 16 -19.69 21.46 -11.76
C LYS A 16 -18.47 20.62 -11.34
N GLU A 17 -18.59 19.81 -10.32
CA GLU A 17 -17.54 18.88 -9.88
C GLU A 17 -17.16 17.88 -10.99
N SER A 18 -18.15 17.34 -11.73
CA SER A 18 -17.90 16.45 -12.87
C SER A 18 -17.18 17.16 -14.01
N CYS A 19 -17.50 18.43 -14.30
CA CYS A 19 -16.76 19.21 -15.30
C CYS A 19 -15.29 19.43 -14.89
N SER A 20 -15.03 19.73 -13.62
CA SER A 20 -13.65 19.79 -13.09
C SER A 20 -12.95 18.42 -13.17
N GLY A 21 -13.67 17.34 -12.92
CA GLY A 21 -13.19 15.97 -13.03
C GLY A 21 -12.72 15.61 -14.45
N ILE A 22 -13.34 16.16 -15.51
CA ILE A 22 -12.93 15.91 -16.90
C ILE A 22 -11.48 16.38 -17.13
N MET A 23 -11.13 17.58 -16.68
CA MET A 23 -9.77 18.11 -16.83
C MET A 23 -8.75 17.27 -16.08
N ALA A 24 -9.06 16.91 -14.83
CA ALA A 24 -8.23 15.99 -14.05
C ALA A 24 -8.11 14.61 -14.74
N GLY A 25 -9.21 14.12 -15.34
CA GLY A 25 -9.24 12.87 -16.11
C GLY A 25 -8.31 12.89 -17.33
N ILE A 26 -8.30 13.98 -18.08
CA ILE A 26 -7.40 14.16 -19.22
C ILE A 26 -5.93 14.14 -18.76
N ILE A 27 -5.62 14.85 -17.68
CA ILE A 27 -4.26 14.89 -17.12
C ILE A 27 -3.83 13.48 -16.67
N MET A 28 -4.68 12.75 -15.94
CA MET A 28 -4.39 11.37 -15.51
C MET A 28 -4.20 10.42 -16.69
N PHE A 29 -5.03 10.53 -17.74
CA PHE A 29 -4.90 9.72 -18.93
C PHE A 29 -3.57 9.96 -19.66
N ILE A 30 -3.18 11.22 -19.84
CA ILE A 30 -1.90 11.60 -20.44
C ILE A 30 -0.74 11.13 -19.56
N ALA A 31 -0.81 11.36 -18.25
CA ALA A 31 0.24 10.94 -17.30
C ALA A 31 0.41 9.42 -17.28
N GLY A 32 -0.69 8.65 -17.26
CA GLY A 32 -0.63 7.19 -17.32
C GLY A 32 -0.03 6.68 -18.64
N THR A 33 -0.39 7.29 -19.78
CA THR A 33 0.19 6.98 -21.07
C THR A 33 1.68 7.28 -21.13
N ALA A 34 2.10 8.46 -20.63
CA ALA A 34 3.49 8.87 -20.56
C ALA A 34 4.31 7.98 -19.61
N LEU A 35 3.73 7.59 -18.47
CA LEU A 35 4.36 6.69 -17.52
C LEU A 35 4.67 5.33 -18.14
N ILE A 36 3.69 4.74 -18.86
CA ILE A 36 3.90 3.46 -19.55
C ILE A 36 5.00 3.60 -20.61
N TRP A 37 4.93 4.62 -21.45
CA TRP A 37 5.93 4.85 -22.50
C TRP A 37 7.34 5.01 -21.92
N TRP A 38 7.50 5.89 -20.94
CA TRP A 38 8.78 6.13 -20.28
C TRP A 38 9.31 4.87 -19.60
N ASN A 39 8.45 4.11 -18.95
CA ASN A 39 8.84 2.87 -18.26
C ASN A 39 9.35 1.80 -19.23
N GLU A 40 8.73 1.63 -20.41
CA GLU A 40 9.21 0.65 -21.40
C GLU A 40 10.62 1.04 -21.92
N ASP A 41 10.84 2.32 -22.23
CA ASP A 41 12.16 2.82 -22.65
C ASP A 41 13.21 2.66 -21.53
N ARG A 42 12.85 3.05 -20.28
CA ARG A 42 13.70 2.88 -19.11
C ARG A 42 14.09 1.41 -18.89
N THR A 43 13.10 0.52 -18.89
CA THR A 43 13.30 -0.91 -18.64
C THR A 43 14.21 -1.54 -19.69
N LYS A 44 13.99 -1.21 -20.97
CA LYS A 44 14.85 -1.68 -22.05
C LYS A 44 16.28 -1.19 -21.89
N LYS A 45 16.46 0.13 -21.69
CA LYS A 45 17.80 0.72 -21.52
C LYS A 45 18.55 0.12 -20.32
N THR A 46 17.83 -0.20 -19.24
CA THR A 46 18.44 -0.85 -18.07
C THR A 46 18.81 -2.30 -18.39
N ALA A 47 17.96 -3.05 -19.08
CA ALA A 47 18.29 -4.41 -19.49
C ALA A 47 19.50 -4.46 -20.45
N ASP A 48 19.49 -3.60 -21.49
CA ASP A 48 20.62 -3.49 -22.43
C ASP A 48 21.94 -3.10 -21.71
N MET A 49 21.86 -2.24 -20.70
CA MET A 49 23.02 -1.87 -19.85
C MET A 49 23.52 -3.07 -19.03
N LEU A 50 22.61 -3.82 -18.40
CA LEU A 50 22.98 -4.99 -17.57
C LEU A 50 23.58 -6.10 -18.43
N ASP A 51 23.07 -6.34 -19.63
CA ASP A 51 23.62 -7.31 -20.57
C ASP A 51 25.03 -6.89 -21.04
N GLU A 52 25.20 -5.61 -21.44
CA GLU A 52 26.52 -5.08 -21.82
C GLU A 52 27.51 -5.12 -20.64
N ALA A 53 27.04 -4.78 -19.43
CA ALA A 53 27.86 -4.79 -18.22
C ALA A 53 28.34 -6.20 -17.87
N GLN A 54 27.45 -7.20 -17.98
CA GLN A 54 27.79 -8.59 -17.69
C GLN A 54 28.81 -9.16 -18.69
N GLU A 55 28.74 -8.76 -19.96
CA GLU A 55 29.73 -9.19 -20.97
C GLU A 55 31.15 -8.67 -20.71
N VAL A 56 31.28 -7.47 -20.10
CA VAL A 56 32.58 -6.82 -19.88
C VAL A 56 33.06 -6.87 -18.44
N CYS A 57 32.23 -7.38 -17.52
CA CYS A 57 32.57 -7.47 -16.11
C CYS A 57 33.70 -8.48 -15.87
N VAL A 58 34.68 -8.09 -15.09
CA VAL A 58 35.81 -8.91 -14.69
C VAL A 58 35.64 -9.31 -13.22
N ASP A 59 35.58 -10.60 -12.92
CA ASP A 59 35.60 -11.08 -11.55
C ASP A 59 37.01 -10.98 -10.97
N VAL A 60 37.13 -10.32 -9.82
CA VAL A 60 38.41 -10.09 -9.13
C VAL A 60 38.40 -10.86 -7.80
N GLU A 61 39.22 -11.91 -7.72
CA GLU A 61 39.30 -12.76 -6.54
C GLU A 61 39.90 -12.05 -5.31
N SER A 62 40.75 -11.07 -5.53
CA SER A 62 41.42 -10.36 -4.43
C SER A 62 41.61 -8.88 -4.72
N VAL A 63 41.19 -8.06 -3.79
CA VAL A 63 41.37 -6.60 -3.78
C VAL A 63 42.46 -6.15 -2.79
N LYS A 64 43.32 -7.07 -2.34
CA LYS A 64 44.41 -6.76 -1.38
C LYS A 64 45.48 -5.84 -1.96
N THR A 65 45.57 -5.77 -3.27
CA THR A 65 46.50 -4.86 -4.00
C THR A 65 45.71 -4.12 -5.08
N VAL A 66 46.10 -2.86 -5.34
CA VAL A 66 45.54 -2.15 -6.48
C VAL A 66 46.09 -2.76 -7.77
N HIS A 67 45.22 -3.09 -8.72
CA HIS A 67 45.55 -3.66 -10.02
C HIS A 67 45.51 -2.58 -11.10
N PRO A 68 46.65 -1.97 -11.50
CA PRO A 68 46.65 -0.89 -12.49
C PRO A 68 46.09 -1.28 -13.86
N ALA A 69 46.22 -2.57 -14.23
CA ALA A 69 45.69 -3.11 -15.47
C ALA A 69 44.15 -3.11 -15.54
N LEU A 70 43.44 -3.07 -14.40
CA LEU A 70 41.98 -3.02 -14.32
C LEU A 70 41.45 -1.58 -14.29
N ASN A 71 42.34 -0.57 -14.33
CA ASN A 71 41.88 0.82 -14.31
C ASN A 71 40.98 1.13 -15.51
N GLY A 72 39.77 1.61 -15.23
CA GLY A 72 38.75 1.84 -16.26
C GLY A 72 37.85 0.65 -16.57
N SER A 73 38.15 -0.56 -16.09
CA SER A 73 37.33 -1.74 -16.27
C SER A 73 36.19 -1.82 -15.25
N LEU A 74 35.07 -2.40 -15.65
CA LEU A 74 34.01 -2.82 -14.74
C LEU A 74 34.46 -4.11 -14.06
N ILE A 75 34.43 -4.12 -12.75
CA ILE A 75 34.77 -5.31 -11.96
C ILE A 75 33.64 -5.73 -11.04
N HIS A 76 33.60 -7.03 -10.78
CA HIS A 76 32.96 -7.59 -9.60
C HIS A 76 34.04 -7.98 -8.60
N ALA A 77 33.83 -7.66 -7.34
CA ALA A 77 34.70 -8.08 -6.26
C ALA A 77 33.94 -8.18 -4.95
N THR A 78 34.39 -9.09 -4.08
CA THR A 78 33.85 -9.26 -2.73
C THR A 78 34.98 -9.14 -1.72
N ALA A 79 34.79 -8.30 -0.71
CA ALA A 79 35.70 -8.14 0.41
C ALA A 79 35.00 -7.48 1.59
N ASN A 80 35.68 -7.40 2.72
CA ASN A 80 35.17 -6.67 3.86
C ASN A 80 35.38 -5.16 3.67
N ALA A 81 34.32 -4.40 3.91
CA ALA A 81 34.37 -2.95 4.02
C ALA A 81 34.78 -2.59 5.46
N ILE A 82 35.92 -1.92 5.59
CA ILE A 82 36.56 -1.63 6.89
C ILE A 82 36.76 -0.14 7.01
N THR A 83 36.36 0.44 8.14
CA THR A 83 36.67 1.83 8.45
C THR A 83 37.59 1.95 9.66
N PRO A 84 38.62 2.84 9.61
CA PRO A 84 39.38 3.21 10.79
C PRO A 84 38.62 4.17 11.69
N ASP A 85 37.52 4.77 11.18
CA ASP A 85 36.81 5.84 11.86
C ASP A 85 36.00 5.30 13.04
N THR A 86 35.97 6.06 14.12
CA THR A 86 34.95 5.93 15.19
C THR A 86 34.00 7.09 15.03
N ILE A 87 32.79 6.80 14.59
CA ILE A 87 31.73 7.80 14.43
C ILE A 87 30.83 7.85 15.65
N ALA A 88 30.26 9.01 15.92
CA ALA A 88 29.35 9.24 17.03
C ALA A 88 28.10 9.96 16.55
N ASP A 89 26.97 9.72 17.21
CA ASP A 89 25.76 10.48 16.97
C ASP A 89 25.95 11.96 17.31
N THR A 90 25.29 12.83 16.57
CA THR A 90 25.48 14.29 16.69
C THR A 90 24.84 14.89 17.94
N GLN A 91 23.80 14.25 18.50
CA GLN A 91 23.09 14.69 19.69
C GLN A 91 23.40 13.79 20.90
N PHE A 92 23.68 12.52 20.67
CA PHE A 92 24.02 11.55 21.69
C PHE A 92 25.48 11.12 21.54
N ALA A 93 26.42 11.97 21.92
CA ALA A 93 27.87 11.74 21.72
C ALA A 93 28.38 10.45 22.38
N GLU A 94 27.66 9.90 23.35
CA GLU A 94 27.93 8.61 23.99
C GLU A 94 27.64 7.44 23.05
N VAL A 95 26.71 7.63 22.09
CA VAL A 95 26.39 6.65 21.04
C VAL A 95 27.45 6.74 19.97
N ARG A 96 28.51 5.97 20.14
CA ARG A 96 29.66 5.92 19.22
C ARG A 96 30.09 4.48 18.97
N SER A 97 30.60 4.24 17.77
CA SER A 97 31.13 2.93 17.38
C SER A 97 32.15 3.06 16.25
N ASN A 98 33.03 2.09 16.13
CA ASN A 98 33.76 1.86 14.88
C ASN A 98 32.77 1.25 13.89
N ALA A 99 32.13 2.11 13.12
CA ALA A 99 31.03 1.77 12.24
C ALA A 99 31.08 2.57 10.93
N ILE A 100 30.54 1.98 9.87
CA ILE A 100 30.39 2.63 8.56
C ILE A 100 29.25 3.65 8.60
N ARG A 101 28.15 3.32 9.31
CA ARG A 101 26.99 4.18 9.50
C ARG A 101 26.39 3.97 10.88
N ILE A 102 25.98 5.03 11.52
CA ILE A 102 25.03 5.04 12.66
C ILE A 102 23.79 5.78 12.18
N ASN A 103 22.65 5.17 12.36
CA ASN A 103 21.34 5.75 12.08
C ASN A 103 20.57 5.90 13.39
N ARG A 104 20.01 7.09 13.61
CA ARG A 104 19.05 7.38 14.67
C ARG A 104 17.66 7.51 14.07
N GLU A 105 16.72 6.78 14.62
CA GLU A 105 15.30 6.82 14.29
C GLU A 105 14.51 7.28 15.49
N VAL A 106 13.61 8.24 15.28
CA VAL A 106 12.81 8.87 16.33
C VAL A 106 11.33 8.63 16.10
N GLU A 107 10.63 8.18 17.13
CA GLU A 107 9.19 7.98 17.09
C GLU A 107 8.52 8.77 18.21
N TYR A 108 7.36 9.37 17.89
CA TYR A 108 6.54 10.17 18.80
C TYR A 108 5.19 9.50 19.03
N TYR A 109 4.77 9.35 20.28
CA TYR A 109 3.46 8.78 20.59
C TYR A 109 2.40 9.87 20.59
N GLN A 110 1.52 9.84 19.61
CA GLN A 110 0.60 10.95 19.37
C GLN A 110 -0.78 10.47 18.93
N TYR A 111 -1.77 11.39 19.01
CA TYR A 111 -3.02 11.18 18.30
C TYR A 111 -2.80 11.35 16.80
N VAL A 112 -3.41 10.45 16.05
CA VAL A 112 -3.51 10.54 14.59
C VAL A 112 -4.98 10.52 14.23
N GLU A 113 -5.39 11.45 13.38
CA GLU A 113 -6.73 11.53 12.83
C GLU A 113 -6.85 10.62 11.61
N GLU A 114 -7.81 9.72 11.63
CA GLU A 114 -8.21 8.92 10.47
C GLU A 114 -9.62 9.33 10.05
N SER A 115 -9.83 9.55 8.76
CA SER A 115 -11.15 9.90 8.21
C SER A 115 -11.72 8.77 7.37
N HIS A 116 -13.01 8.54 7.51
CA HIS A 116 -13.78 7.63 6.67
C HIS A 116 -14.99 8.37 6.10
N THR A 117 -15.11 8.42 4.76
CA THR A 117 -16.21 9.13 4.09
C THR A 117 -17.18 8.14 3.45
N GLU A 118 -18.43 8.21 3.87
CA GLU A 118 -19.55 7.52 3.23
C GLU A 118 -20.32 8.50 2.33
N THR A 119 -20.67 8.03 1.15
CA THR A 119 -21.47 8.82 0.20
C THR A 119 -22.89 8.25 0.13
N LYS A 120 -23.89 9.09 0.37
CA LYS A 120 -25.31 8.76 0.20
C LYS A 120 -25.91 9.59 -0.92
N GLU A 121 -26.54 8.95 -1.88
CA GLU A 121 -27.25 9.61 -2.98
C GLU A 121 -28.74 9.67 -2.68
N LYS A 122 -29.33 10.88 -2.78
CA LYS A 122 -30.77 11.12 -2.56
C LYS A 122 -31.51 11.30 -3.89
N VAL A 123 -32.78 10.97 -3.89
CA VAL A 123 -33.68 11.25 -5.02
C VAL A 123 -33.66 12.77 -5.30
N GLY A 124 -33.56 13.15 -6.57
CA GLY A 124 -33.36 14.56 -6.97
C GLY A 124 -31.90 14.96 -7.19
N GLY A 125 -30.96 13.98 -7.12
CA GLY A 125 -29.56 14.15 -7.49
C GLY A 125 -28.67 14.82 -6.45
N THR A 126 -29.16 15.02 -5.23
CA THR A 126 -28.36 15.53 -4.11
C THR A 126 -27.46 14.42 -3.57
N LYS A 127 -26.19 14.75 -3.34
CA LYS A 127 -25.16 13.90 -2.73
C LYS A 127 -24.89 14.37 -1.31
N GLU A 128 -24.88 13.45 -0.38
CA GLU A 128 -24.49 13.68 1.01
C GLU A 128 -23.23 12.88 1.31
N GLU A 129 -22.15 13.56 1.66
CA GLU A 129 -20.89 12.96 2.09
C GLU A 129 -20.80 13.08 3.60
N ILE A 130 -20.77 11.95 4.27
CA ILE A 130 -20.67 11.85 5.72
C ILE A 130 -19.25 11.42 6.03
N THR A 131 -18.41 12.35 6.48
CA THR A 131 -17.04 12.07 6.88
C THR A 131 -16.99 11.89 8.39
N THR A 132 -16.56 10.71 8.81
CA THR A 132 -16.36 10.36 10.22
C THR A 132 -14.88 10.38 10.52
N TYR A 133 -14.49 11.19 11.50
CA TYR A 133 -13.11 11.30 11.97
C TYR A 133 -12.96 10.47 13.25
N THR A 134 -11.90 9.68 13.31
CA THR A 134 -11.54 8.86 14.46
C THR A 134 -10.11 9.15 14.87
N TYR A 135 -9.85 9.13 16.19
CA TYR A 135 -8.56 9.50 16.75
C TYR A 135 -7.95 8.31 17.45
N LYS A 136 -6.77 7.90 16.99
CA LYS A 136 -6.01 6.80 17.56
C LYS A 136 -4.70 7.31 18.11
N LYS A 137 -4.24 6.71 19.22
CA LYS A 137 -2.90 6.93 19.73
C LYS A 137 -1.97 5.92 19.07
N GLN A 138 -0.91 6.41 18.46
CA GLN A 138 0.09 5.54 17.82
C GLN A 138 1.46 6.22 17.74
N TRP A 139 2.49 5.44 17.48
CA TRP A 139 3.83 5.93 17.18
C TRP A 139 3.88 6.49 15.75
N THR A 140 4.51 7.65 15.61
CA THR A 140 4.68 8.36 14.32
C THR A 140 6.15 8.76 14.19
N SER A 141 6.70 8.68 12.98
CA SER A 141 8.08 9.10 12.68
C SER A 141 8.30 10.61 12.69
N SER A 142 7.23 11.39 12.77
CA SER A 142 7.29 12.85 12.87
C SER A 142 6.15 13.38 13.72
N PRO A 143 6.33 14.53 14.39
CA PRO A 143 5.28 15.14 15.15
C PRO A 143 4.05 15.49 14.30
N VAL A 144 2.86 15.15 14.80
CA VAL A 144 1.57 15.43 14.15
C VAL A 144 0.97 16.72 14.73
N ASN A 145 0.70 17.69 13.85
CA ASN A 145 0.00 18.91 14.25
C ASN A 145 -1.48 18.64 14.54
N SER A 146 -1.84 18.51 15.80
CA SER A 146 -3.23 18.32 16.19
C SER A 146 -4.06 19.62 16.18
N GLY A 147 -3.46 20.78 15.90
CA GLY A 147 -4.20 22.02 15.71
C GLY A 147 -5.13 21.99 14.49
N ASP A 148 -4.79 21.15 13.51
CA ASP A 148 -5.54 20.98 12.26
C ASP A 148 -6.60 19.87 12.33
N PHE A 149 -6.77 19.20 13.48
CA PHE A 149 -7.78 18.16 13.66
C PHE A 149 -9.19 18.72 13.56
N HIS A 150 -10.12 17.95 13.02
CA HIS A 150 -11.51 18.36 12.81
C HIS A 150 -12.31 18.38 14.12
N ASP A 151 -12.07 17.45 15.04
CA ASP A 151 -12.76 17.42 16.34
C ASP A 151 -12.08 18.39 17.32
N PRO A 152 -12.79 19.44 17.79
CA PRO A 152 -12.26 20.38 18.78
C PRO A 152 -11.78 19.72 20.08
N ALA A 153 -12.30 18.53 20.41
CA ALA A 153 -11.89 17.79 21.61
C ALA A 153 -10.44 17.28 21.51
N TYR A 154 -9.92 17.12 20.31
CA TYR A 154 -8.56 16.63 20.03
C TYR A 154 -7.62 17.71 19.49
N GLN A 155 -8.13 18.91 19.18
CA GLN A 155 -7.30 20.03 18.74
C GLN A 155 -6.31 20.44 19.82
N GLY A 156 -5.04 20.62 19.43
CA GLY A 156 -3.95 21.02 20.32
C GLY A 156 -3.58 19.98 21.39
N LYS A 157 -4.03 18.73 21.27
CA LYS A 157 -3.74 17.68 22.26
C LYS A 157 -2.37 17.02 22.09
N ASN A 158 -1.79 17.07 20.89
CA ASN A 158 -0.44 16.58 20.69
C ASN A 158 0.60 17.59 21.16
N PHE A 159 1.63 17.08 21.76
CA PHE A 159 2.86 17.80 22.12
C PHE A 159 4.01 16.79 22.08
N VAL A 160 5.24 17.24 22.23
CA VAL A 160 6.43 16.39 22.32
C VAL A 160 7.15 16.69 23.64
N LYS A 161 7.55 15.66 24.38
CA LYS A 161 8.30 15.79 25.64
C LYS A 161 9.76 16.15 25.38
N ALA A 162 10.32 15.66 24.27
CA ALA A 162 11.65 16.02 23.78
C ALA A 162 11.64 15.96 22.27
N GLN A 163 12.49 16.78 21.65
CA GLN A 163 12.55 16.91 20.19
C GLN A 163 13.89 16.41 19.67
N PHE A 164 13.82 15.45 18.76
CA PHE A 164 14.96 14.91 18.03
C PHE A 164 14.57 14.73 16.57
N GLU A 165 15.57 14.61 15.71
CA GLU A 165 15.38 14.34 14.28
C GLU A 165 16.06 13.03 13.93
N ASP A 166 15.51 12.34 12.94
CA ASP A 166 16.19 11.21 12.33
C ASP A 166 17.51 11.68 11.74
N THR A 167 18.54 10.87 11.88
CA THR A 167 19.87 11.24 11.38
C THR A 167 20.66 10.01 10.98
N ASP A 168 21.47 10.19 9.94
CA ASP A 168 22.51 9.24 9.52
C ASP A 168 23.89 9.88 9.66
N VAL A 169 24.76 9.24 10.41
CA VAL A 169 26.17 9.61 10.50
C VAL A 169 26.99 8.54 9.79
N TYR A 170 27.85 8.95 8.87
CA TYR A 170 28.68 8.07 8.05
C TYR A 170 30.15 8.22 8.37
N ALA A 171 30.91 7.13 8.24
CA ALA A 171 32.36 7.17 8.24
C ALA A 171 32.86 8.01 7.06
N SER A 172 33.96 8.73 7.25
CA SER A 172 34.58 9.53 6.20
C SER A 172 35.43 8.69 5.25
N THR A 173 35.97 7.57 5.76
CA THR A 173 36.85 6.67 5.01
C THR A 173 36.42 5.23 5.21
N VAL A 174 36.16 4.53 4.12
CA VAL A 174 35.89 3.09 4.12
C VAL A 174 36.81 2.43 3.11
N ASN A 175 37.61 1.51 3.59
CA ASN A 175 38.53 0.72 2.79
C ASN A 175 37.91 -0.60 2.35
N PHE A 176 38.20 -0.98 1.12
CA PHE A 176 37.82 -2.24 0.49
C PHE A 176 39.06 -2.91 -0.05
N GLY A 177 39.77 -3.62 0.81
CA GLY A 177 41.13 -4.08 0.55
C GLY A 177 42.10 -2.90 0.39
N ALA A 178 42.77 -2.79 -0.77
CA ALA A 178 43.66 -1.67 -1.10
C ALA A 178 42.93 -0.49 -1.74
N TYR A 179 41.62 -0.59 -1.95
CA TYR A 179 40.79 0.48 -2.53
C TYR A 179 40.05 1.25 -1.45
N THR A 180 39.59 2.46 -1.77
CA THR A 180 38.76 3.30 -0.90
C THR A 180 37.42 3.58 -1.57
N PHE A 181 36.34 3.42 -0.84
CA PHE A 181 34.99 3.73 -1.34
C PHE A 181 34.76 5.24 -1.46
N THR A 182 33.97 5.61 -2.45
CA THR A 182 33.43 6.96 -2.56
C THR A 182 32.29 7.17 -1.58
N GLU A 183 31.97 8.41 -1.26
CA GLU A 183 30.85 8.76 -0.38
C GLU A 183 29.53 8.11 -0.85
N GLN A 184 29.27 8.09 -2.16
CA GLN A 184 28.09 7.44 -2.72
C GLN A 184 28.06 5.95 -2.40
N MET A 185 29.18 5.25 -2.46
CA MET A 185 29.27 3.83 -2.14
C MET A 185 29.08 3.60 -0.65
N ILE A 186 29.71 4.42 0.20
CA ILE A 186 29.57 4.34 1.67
C ILE A 186 28.10 4.44 2.07
N ARG A 187 27.37 5.40 1.49
CA ARG A 187 25.93 5.59 1.73
C ARG A 187 25.06 4.41 1.26
N SER A 188 25.55 3.63 0.30
CA SER A 188 24.83 2.50 -0.28
C SER A 188 25.05 1.18 0.47
N ILE A 189 25.98 1.13 1.43
CA ILE A 189 26.25 -0.09 2.19
C ILE A 189 25.06 -0.40 3.11
N GLY A 190 24.38 -1.51 2.84
CA GLY A 190 23.29 -2.04 3.65
C GLY A 190 23.78 -2.87 4.83
N GLY A 191 22.85 -3.66 5.42
CA GLY A 191 23.20 -4.59 6.50
C GLY A 191 23.20 -3.95 7.89
N ALA A 192 22.38 -2.90 8.08
CA ALA A 192 22.18 -2.28 9.39
C ALA A 192 21.65 -3.29 10.41
N LYS A 193 22.15 -3.20 11.64
CA LYS A 193 21.76 -4.02 12.79
C LYS A 193 21.35 -3.11 13.94
N PRO A 194 20.48 -3.54 14.86
CA PRO A 194 20.26 -2.84 16.10
C PRO A 194 21.57 -2.57 16.82
N MET A 195 21.74 -1.38 17.35
CA MET A 195 22.94 -0.97 18.07
C MET A 195 22.67 -1.03 19.58
N ASP A 196 23.48 -1.81 20.30
CA ASP A 196 23.47 -1.77 21.76
C ASP A 196 24.15 -0.48 22.20
N ILE A 197 23.44 0.31 23.00
CA ILE A 197 23.94 1.59 23.48
C ILE A 197 23.99 1.61 25.02
N ALA A 198 24.95 2.33 25.54
CA ALA A 198 25.03 2.67 26.96
C ALA A 198 24.98 4.21 27.09
N ILE A 199 23.96 4.70 27.76
CA ILE A 199 23.76 6.12 28.03
C ILE A 199 24.01 6.36 29.52
N SER A 200 24.74 7.42 29.84
CA SER A 200 25.05 7.75 31.21
C SER A 200 23.81 8.23 31.99
N ASP A 201 23.82 8.01 33.31
CA ASP A 201 22.76 8.52 34.18
C ASP A 201 22.63 10.04 34.09
N ALA A 202 23.73 10.75 33.82
CA ALA A 202 23.71 12.20 33.64
C ALA A 202 22.89 12.62 32.41
N THR A 203 23.07 11.93 31.29
CA THR A 203 22.29 12.18 30.04
C THR A 203 20.82 11.79 30.25
N LEU A 204 20.54 10.67 30.89
CA LEU A 204 19.16 10.28 31.23
C LEU A 204 18.50 11.28 32.18
N ALA A 205 19.24 11.82 33.14
CA ALA A 205 18.74 12.87 34.06
C ALA A 205 18.39 14.15 33.30
N ASP A 206 19.24 14.58 32.35
CA ASP A 206 18.98 15.76 31.53
C ASP A 206 17.75 15.56 30.63
N LEU A 207 17.64 14.42 29.95
CA LEU A 207 16.46 14.06 29.18
C LEU A 207 15.18 14.00 30.02
N SER A 208 15.29 13.46 31.25
CA SER A 208 14.17 13.41 32.20
C SER A 208 13.74 14.80 32.64
N MET A 209 14.68 15.72 32.86
CA MET A 209 14.36 17.11 33.18
C MET A 209 13.69 17.84 32.00
N GLN A 210 14.11 17.55 30.78
CA GLN A 210 13.47 18.12 29.58
C GLN A 210 12.04 17.61 29.39
N ALA A 211 11.77 16.36 29.74
CA ALA A 211 10.49 15.69 29.58
C ALA A 211 9.52 15.97 30.76
N ASP A 212 9.95 16.64 31.81
CA ASP A 212 9.14 16.90 33.00
C ASP A 212 7.95 17.82 32.66
N PRO A 213 6.69 17.36 32.82
CA PRO A 213 5.52 18.15 32.52
C PRO A 213 5.35 19.39 33.41
N SER A 214 5.95 19.46 34.60
CA SER A 214 5.91 20.63 35.46
C SER A 214 6.70 21.82 34.88
N ARG A 215 7.68 21.55 34.01
CA ARG A 215 8.48 22.55 33.28
C ARG A 215 8.00 22.82 31.87
N SER A 216 7.12 21.96 31.32
CA SER A 216 6.68 21.96 29.96
C SER A 216 5.44 22.83 29.66
N SER A 217 5.09 23.80 30.54
CA SER A 217 3.86 24.61 30.36
C SER A 217 3.82 25.51 29.12
N THR A 218 4.82 25.46 28.23
CA THR A 218 4.97 26.40 27.10
C THR A 218 5.25 25.76 25.73
N ARG A 219 5.37 24.43 25.59
CA ARG A 219 5.71 23.82 24.29
C ARG A 219 4.49 23.22 23.60
N ASN A 220 3.73 24.07 22.90
CA ASN A 220 2.70 23.61 21.98
C ASN A 220 3.33 23.11 20.67
N ALA A 221 2.76 22.05 20.08
CA ALA A 221 3.18 21.52 18.76
C ALA A 221 3.23 22.59 17.65
N ASN A 222 2.46 23.68 17.77
CA ASN A 222 2.49 24.81 16.85
C ASN A 222 3.81 25.60 16.85
N GLU A 223 4.60 25.55 17.92
CA GLU A 223 5.91 26.21 17.99
C GLU A 223 6.97 25.44 17.19
N TYR A 224 6.78 24.13 17.04
CA TYR A 224 7.64 23.25 16.24
C TYR A 224 7.64 23.63 14.75
N TYR A 225 6.48 23.95 14.17
CA TYR A 225 6.38 24.28 12.74
C TYR A 225 6.95 25.66 12.38
N ASN A 226 7.12 26.55 13.35
CA ASN A 226 7.64 27.90 13.13
C ASN A 226 9.12 28.08 13.45
N SER A 227 9.78 27.13 14.14
CA SER A 227 11.20 27.23 14.47
C SER A 227 12.05 26.32 13.60
N SER A 228 12.32 26.73 12.37
CA SER A 228 13.43 26.19 11.54
C SER A 228 14.78 26.67 12.08
N SER A 229 15.03 26.61 13.38
CA SER A 229 16.33 27.02 13.91
C SER A 229 16.97 25.93 14.73
N THR A 230 17.98 25.38 14.16
CA THR A 230 18.99 24.39 14.57
C THR A 230 19.79 24.72 15.85
N ASN A 231 19.28 25.42 16.85
CA ASN A 231 20.08 25.89 17.98
C ASN A 231 19.45 25.72 19.37
N ALA A 232 18.57 24.74 19.58
CA ALA A 232 17.99 24.52 20.90
C ALA A 232 18.97 23.90 21.92
N PHE A 233 20.04 23.26 21.47
CA PHE A 233 21.02 22.59 22.37
C PHE A 233 22.14 23.50 22.89
N ASN A 234 22.39 24.67 22.29
CA ASN A 234 23.54 25.52 22.64
C ASN A 234 23.22 26.69 23.57
N ASN A 235 22.01 26.86 24.07
CA ASN A 235 21.64 28.03 24.89
C ASN A 235 21.19 27.72 26.32
N TYR A 236 21.58 26.58 26.87
CA TYR A 236 21.42 26.35 28.29
C TYR A 236 22.75 26.62 29.03
N GLN A 237 23.04 27.89 29.30
CA GLN A 237 23.84 28.27 30.43
C GLN A 237 22.92 28.25 31.66
N GLY A 238 22.87 27.08 32.33
CA GLY A 238 22.10 26.93 33.55
C GLY A 238 22.69 27.78 34.65
N GLU A 239 21.85 28.60 35.30
CA GLU A 239 22.12 29.05 36.66
C GLU A 239 22.28 27.81 37.56
N GLU A 240 23.40 27.75 38.26
CA GLU A 240 23.67 26.77 39.32
C GLU A 240 22.63 26.85 40.44
N GLY A 241 21.50 26.22 40.23
CA GLY A 241 20.60 25.85 41.30
C GLY A 241 21.06 24.51 41.86
N THR A 242 21.67 24.52 43.04
CA THR A 242 21.99 23.33 43.82
C THR A 242 20.71 22.55 44.15
N ALA A 243 20.30 21.67 43.26
CA ALA A 243 19.30 20.65 43.53
C ALA A 243 20.03 19.48 44.23
N ASN A 244 19.70 19.21 45.49
CA ASN A 244 20.06 17.96 46.16
C ASN A 244 19.54 16.79 45.30
N VAL A 245 20.44 16.14 44.62
CA VAL A 245 20.15 14.90 43.91
C VAL A 245 20.16 13.77 44.93
N ASP A 246 18.98 13.36 45.36
CA ASP A 246 18.81 12.11 46.09
C ASP A 246 19.28 10.97 45.21
N ASN A 247 20.35 10.29 45.57
CA ASN A 247 21.02 9.19 44.87
C ASN A 247 20.16 7.91 44.70
N ASN A 248 18.85 8.00 44.82
CA ASN A 248 17.91 6.90 44.62
C ASN A 248 16.78 7.23 43.61
N SER A 249 16.97 8.24 42.78
CA SER A 249 15.98 8.62 41.80
C SER A 249 16.30 7.95 40.46
N SER A 250 15.59 6.85 40.20
CA SER A 250 15.30 6.46 38.82
C SER A 250 14.82 7.69 38.05
N HIS A 251 15.44 8.02 36.92
CA HIS A 251 15.03 9.16 36.07
C HIS A 251 13.58 8.95 35.64
N PRO A 252 12.58 9.69 36.17
CA PRO A 252 11.17 9.30 36.08
C PRO A 252 10.59 9.44 34.65
N TYR A 253 11.28 10.19 33.79
CA TYR A 253 10.82 10.47 32.40
C TYR A 253 11.82 10.12 31.33
N ALA A 254 12.95 9.48 31.64
CA ALA A 254 13.87 8.97 30.63
C ALA A 254 14.55 7.71 31.13
N ASN A 255 14.50 6.66 30.33
CA ASN A 255 15.09 5.35 30.66
C ASN A 255 15.48 4.57 29.40
N MET A 256 16.33 3.57 29.59
CA MET A 256 16.65 2.62 28.53
C MET A 256 15.49 1.62 28.39
N SER A 257 14.96 1.47 27.17
CA SER A 257 13.96 0.47 26.82
C SER A 257 14.59 -0.61 25.95
N GLY A 258 15.08 -1.68 26.58
CA GLY A 258 15.90 -2.68 25.89
C GLY A 258 17.33 -2.19 25.68
N GLN A 259 18.07 -2.84 24.75
CA GLN A 259 19.50 -2.62 24.57
C GLN A 259 19.84 -1.43 23.65
N GLY A 260 18.93 -0.99 22.80
CA GLY A 260 19.24 -0.01 21.75
C GLY A 260 18.27 1.17 21.67
N THR A 261 17.42 1.38 22.67
CA THR A 261 16.36 2.40 22.61
C THR A 261 16.33 3.25 23.88
N ILE A 262 16.38 4.55 23.72
CA ILE A 262 16.09 5.52 24.77
C ILE A 262 14.59 5.81 24.74
N TYR A 263 13.92 5.65 25.86
CA TYR A 263 12.51 5.99 26.02
C TYR A 263 12.39 7.24 26.88
N ILE A 264 11.70 8.24 26.34
CA ILE A 264 11.46 9.52 27.01
C ILE A 264 9.97 9.63 27.31
N GLY A 265 9.61 9.38 28.53
CA GLY A 265 8.26 9.22 29.04
C GLY A 265 8.27 8.41 30.33
N ARG A 266 7.12 8.24 30.99
CA ARG A 266 7.02 7.54 32.27
C ARG A 266 7.30 6.04 32.18
N GLY A 267 6.98 5.41 31.05
CA GLY A 267 7.22 3.98 30.89
C GLY A 267 6.75 3.42 29.55
N ALA A 268 7.61 2.65 28.91
CA ALA A 268 7.36 2.08 27.59
C ALA A 268 6.16 1.08 27.53
N ALA A 269 5.79 0.51 28.68
CA ALA A 269 4.66 -0.44 28.75
C ALA A 269 3.28 0.26 28.66
N SER A 270 3.21 1.57 28.97
CA SER A 270 1.96 2.33 28.93
C SER A 270 2.25 3.74 28.39
N PRO A 271 2.45 3.87 27.06
CA PRO A 271 2.84 5.13 26.46
C PRO A 271 1.76 6.21 26.60
N GLU A 272 2.21 7.43 26.87
CA GLU A 272 1.39 8.64 26.97
C GLU A 272 1.65 9.56 25.78
N ILE A 273 0.68 10.43 25.47
CA ILE A 273 0.87 11.44 24.43
C ILE A 273 2.10 12.29 24.75
N GLY A 274 2.93 12.49 23.73
CA GLY A 274 4.17 13.24 23.83
C GLY A 274 5.40 12.39 24.16
N ASP A 275 5.23 11.11 24.51
CA ASP A 275 6.38 10.21 24.71
C ASP A 275 7.18 10.06 23.42
N VAL A 276 8.48 9.88 23.58
CA VAL A 276 9.43 9.77 22.47
C VAL A 276 10.27 8.51 22.64
N LYS A 277 10.50 7.81 21.54
CA LYS A 277 11.50 6.75 21.43
C LYS A 277 12.61 7.20 20.51
N VAL A 278 13.83 6.95 20.89
CA VAL A 278 15.02 7.16 20.08
C VAL A 278 15.74 5.82 19.95
N SER A 279 15.75 5.27 18.76
CA SER A 279 16.38 3.97 18.46
C SER A 279 17.61 4.15 17.60
N PHE A 280 18.58 3.27 17.79
CA PHE A 280 19.81 3.31 17.02
C PHE A 280 20.05 2.00 16.28
N THR A 281 20.40 2.14 15.00
CA THR A 281 20.95 1.04 14.19
C THR A 281 22.30 1.44 13.64
N TYR A 282 23.13 0.46 13.33
CA TYR A 282 24.45 0.73 12.77
C TYR A 282 24.85 -0.31 11.73
N VAL A 283 25.67 0.10 10.80
CA VAL A 283 26.42 -0.80 9.91
C VAL A 283 27.82 -0.91 10.50
N PRO A 284 28.21 -2.06 11.05
CA PRO A 284 29.51 -2.22 11.69
C PRO A 284 30.65 -2.06 10.66
N SER A 285 31.85 -1.73 11.14
CA SER A 285 33.08 -1.95 10.40
C SER A 285 33.28 -3.47 10.22
N ASP A 286 34.06 -3.84 9.20
CA ASP A 286 34.37 -5.24 8.86
C ASP A 286 33.13 -6.05 8.38
N VAL A 287 32.28 -5.41 7.58
CA VAL A 287 31.12 -6.06 6.96
C VAL A 287 31.49 -6.57 5.55
N PRO A 288 31.13 -7.83 5.20
CA PRO A 288 31.32 -8.31 3.85
C PRO A 288 30.44 -7.55 2.87
N VAL A 289 31.02 -7.11 1.76
CA VAL A 289 30.36 -6.34 0.71
C VAL A 289 30.79 -6.85 -0.65
N SER A 290 29.83 -7.00 -1.56
CA SER A 290 30.08 -7.27 -2.98
C SER A 290 29.78 -6.01 -3.81
N ILE A 291 30.58 -5.74 -4.81
CA ILE A 291 30.45 -4.54 -5.66
C ILE A 291 30.43 -4.89 -7.15
N LEU A 292 29.68 -4.10 -7.92
CA LEU A 292 29.83 -3.94 -9.37
C LEU A 292 30.17 -2.50 -9.63
N ALA A 293 31.43 -2.21 -9.95
CA ALA A 293 31.91 -0.85 -10.07
C ALA A 293 33.07 -0.74 -11.07
N LYS A 294 33.24 0.44 -11.66
CA LYS A 294 34.39 0.75 -12.50
C LYS A 294 35.56 1.15 -11.61
N VAL A 295 36.72 0.54 -11.83
CA VAL A 295 37.96 0.90 -11.15
C VAL A 295 38.42 2.30 -11.62
N ASN A 296 38.75 3.15 -10.67
CA ASN A 296 39.28 4.51 -10.92
C ASN A 296 40.45 4.77 -9.97
N GLY A 297 41.68 4.40 -10.43
CA GLY A 297 42.86 4.45 -9.60
C GLY A 297 42.78 3.56 -8.38
N SER A 298 42.85 4.13 -7.17
CA SER A 298 42.68 3.47 -5.89
C SER A 298 41.25 3.55 -5.35
N SER A 299 40.28 3.93 -6.17
CA SER A 299 38.88 4.06 -5.80
C SER A 299 37.96 3.51 -6.90
N PHE A 300 36.68 3.81 -6.84
CA PHE A 300 35.68 3.35 -7.79
C PHE A 300 34.85 4.50 -8.34
N SER A 301 34.19 4.26 -9.47
CA SER A 301 33.23 5.17 -10.08
C SER A 301 32.12 4.36 -10.77
N SER A 302 31.05 5.05 -11.16
CA SER A 302 30.01 4.44 -12.00
C SER A 302 30.60 4.02 -13.35
N TRP A 303 30.27 2.80 -13.78
CA TRP A 303 30.50 2.35 -15.14
C TRP A 303 29.39 2.85 -16.04
N GLN A 304 29.70 3.26 -17.27
CA GLN A 304 28.73 3.80 -18.20
C GLN A 304 28.61 2.92 -19.45
N ALA A 305 27.39 2.46 -19.73
CA ALA A 305 27.05 1.71 -20.93
C ALA A 305 26.95 2.62 -22.17
N LYS A 306 26.93 2.03 -23.39
CA LYS A 306 26.74 2.74 -24.66
C LYS A 306 25.46 3.55 -24.71
N ASN A 307 24.41 3.11 -24.04
CA ASN A 307 23.12 3.80 -23.94
C ASN A 307 23.11 4.92 -22.88
N LYS A 308 24.27 5.29 -22.30
CA LYS A 308 24.50 6.31 -21.27
C LYS A 308 23.91 5.99 -19.89
N LYS A 309 23.35 4.80 -19.67
CA LYS A 309 23.01 4.34 -18.34
C LYS A 309 24.29 4.07 -17.53
N GLN A 310 24.19 4.27 -16.23
CA GLN A 310 25.30 4.07 -15.29
C GLN A 310 25.00 2.90 -14.36
N LEU A 311 26.03 2.13 -14.05
CA LEU A 311 26.01 1.02 -13.11
C LEU A 311 27.03 1.27 -12.01
N LEU A 312 26.57 1.25 -10.77
CA LEU A 312 27.37 1.22 -9.55
C LEU A 312 26.50 0.54 -8.50
N VAL A 313 26.88 -0.66 -8.12
CA VAL A 313 26.11 -1.46 -7.16
C VAL A 313 27.03 -1.82 -6.00
N VAL A 314 26.50 -1.65 -4.79
CA VAL A 314 27.16 -2.05 -3.54
C VAL A 314 26.13 -2.80 -2.70
N THR A 315 26.40 -4.06 -2.42
CA THR A 315 25.45 -4.92 -1.69
C THR A 315 26.16 -5.56 -0.49
N ALA A 316 25.56 -5.47 0.68
CA ALA A 316 26.04 -6.18 1.86
C ALA A 316 25.92 -7.68 1.67
N GLY A 317 26.98 -8.41 2.02
CA GLY A 317 27.09 -9.87 1.86
C GLY A 317 28.08 -10.28 0.79
N THR A 318 28.27 -11.60 0.68
CA THR A 318 29.14 -12.25 -0.30
C THR A 318 28.27 -12.79 -1.43
N LEU A 319 28.12 -12.01 -2.48
CA LEU A 319 27.33 -12.38 -3.67
C LEU A 319 28.27 -12.57 -4.85
N SER A 320 27.97 -13.52 -5.69
CA SER A 320 28.62 -13.69 -6.99
C SER A 320 28.20 -12.59 -7.97
N SER A 321 28.99 -12.38 -9.02
CA SER A 321 28.63 -11.43 -10.11
C SER A 321 27.27 -11.77 -10.71
N GLU A 322 26.98 -13.07 -10.94
CA GLU A 322 25.71 -13.53 -11.49
C GLU A 322 24.52 -13.18 -10.58
N GLU A 323 24.64 -13.42 -9.26
CA GLU A 323 23.59 -13.08 -8.29
C GLU A 323 23.33 -11.58 -8.23
N MET A 324 24.37 -10.75 -8.31
CA MET A 324 24.24 -9.30 -8.34
C MET A 324 23.54 -8.81 -9.62
N PHE A 325 23.93 -9.31 -10.79
CA PHE A 325 23.25 -8.98 -12.05
C PHE A 325 21.81 -9.46 -12.05
N GLN A 326 21.54 -10.65 -11.50
CA GLN A 326 20.16 -11.15 -11.40
C GLN A 326 19.31 -10.29 -10.48
N SER A 327 19.83 -9.87 -9.33
CA SER A 327 19.13 -8.97 -8.41
C SER A 327 18.76 -7.63 -9.06
N GLU A 328 19.67 -7.06 -9.88
CA GLU A 328 19.40 -5.84 -10.64
C GLU A 328 18.35 -6.06 -11.73
N ARG A 329 18.35 -7.22 -12.41
CA ARG A 329 17.29 -7.60 -13.37
C ARG A 329 15.95 -7.75 -12.69
N ASP A 330 15.89 -8.43 -11.55
CA ASP A 330 14.66 -8.63 -10.77
C ASP A 330 14.09 -7.30 -10.29
N THR A 331 14.96 -6.39 -9.82
CA THR A 331 14.58 -5.02 -9.45
C THR A 331 14.02 -4.24 -10.64
N ASN A 332 14.69 -4.33 -11.79
CA ASN A 332 14.19 -3.70 -13.02
C ASN A 332 12.83 -4.26 -13.44
N ASP A 333 12.63 -5.56 -13.31
CA ASP A 333 11.38 -6.25 -13.62
C ASP A 333 10.26 -5.90 -12.64
N LEU A 334 10.55 -5.80 -11.35
CA LEU A 334 9.59 -5.34 -10.35
C LEU A 334 9.10 -3.92 -10.65
N ILE A 335 10.02 -2.98 -10.88
CA ILE A 335 9.68 -1.59 -11.22
C ILE A 335 8.88 -1.54 -12.54
N LYS A 336 9.26 -2.34 -13.54
CA LYS A 336 8.52 -2.49 -14.81
C LYS A 336 7.06 -2.82 -14.57
N TRP A 337 6.76 -3.83 -13.76
CA TRP A 337 5.41 -4.26 -13.47
C TRP A 337 4.63 -3.26 -12.62
N LEU A 338 5.26 -2.65 -11.60
CA LEU A 338 4.63 -1.62 -10.79
C LEU A 338 4.21 -0.41 -11.65
N CYS A 339 5.09 0.06 -12.54
CA CYS A 339 4.79 1.18 -13.44
C CYS A 339 3.73 0.81 -14.49
N ARG A 340 3.70 -0.44 -14.99
CA ARG A 340 2.66 -0.91 -15.91
C ARG A 340 1.28 -0.90 -15.26
N ILE A 341 1.19 -1.47 -14.05
CA ILE A 341 -0.06 -1.51 -13.28
C ILE A 341 -0.48 -0.09 -12.91
N GLY A 342 0.43 0.72 -12.39
CA GLY A 342 0.16 2.12 -12.04
C GLY A 342 -0.30 2.96 -13.24
N GLY A 343 0.36 2.84 -14.37
CA GLY A 343 -0.01 3.51 -15.62
C GLY A 343 -1.37 3.08 -16.15
N LEU A 344 -1.66 1.77 -16.12
CA LEU A 344 -2.98 1.23 -16.50
C LEU A 344 -4.09 1.77 -15.58
N LEU A 345 -3.87 1.78 -14.26
CA LEU A 345 -4.84 2.34 -13.32
C LEU A 345 -5.08 3.82 -13.56
N LEU A 346 -4.02 4.62 -13.81
CA LEU A 346 -4.14 6.03 -14.15
C LEU A 346 -4.96 6.25 -15.43
N ILE A 347 -4.75 5.45 -16.47
CA ILE A 347 -5.52 5.50 -17.72
C ILE A 347 -6.99 5.19 -17.46
N ILE A 348 -7.29 4.12 -16.73
CA ILE A 348 -8.67 3.71 -16.41
C ILE A 348 -9.37 4.77 -15.55
N MET A 349 -8.70 5.27 -14.50
CA MET A 349 -9.23 6.34 -13.65
C MET A 349 -9.43 7.63 -14.43
N GLY A 350 -8.48 7.97 -15.31
CA GLY A 350 -8.59 9.12 -16.20
C GLY A 350 -9.81 9.03 -17.11
N LEU A 351 -9.99 7.91 -17.81
CA LEU A 351 -11.18 7.67 -18.62
C LEU A 351 -12.47 7.71 -17.80
N ARG A 352 -12.49 7.05 -16.64
CA ARG A 352 -13.65 7.06 -15.74
C ARG A 352 -13.99 8.47 -15.27
N SER A 353 -13.00 9.28 -14.95
CA SER A 353 -13.18 10.69 -14.56
C SER A 353 -13.73 11.54 -15.72
N MET A 354 -13.22 11.34 -16.95
CA MET A 354 -13.73 12.00 -18.16
C MET A 354 -15.21 11.66 -18.43
N PHE A 355 -15.61 10.40 -18.21
CA PHE A 355 -16.99 9.95 -18.41
C PHE A 355 -17.89 10.10 -17.18
N SER A 356 -17.38 10.65 -16.06
CA SER A 356 -18.15 10.86 -14.82
C SER A 356 -19.38 11.74 -15.01
N ILE A 357 -19.33 12.64 -15.98
CA ILE A 357 -20.46 13.52 -16.33
C ILE A 357 -21.70 12.72 -16.76
N LEU A 358 -21.53 11.56 -17.39
CA LEU A 358 -22.66 10.69 -17.74
C LEU A 358 -23.38 10.20 -16.49
N GLY A 359 -22.61 9.75 -15.48
CA GLY A 359 -23.17 9.37 -14.18
C GLY A 359 -23.86 10.55 -13.51
N ALA A 360 -23.26 11.76 -13.54
CA ALA A 360 -23.82 12.96 -12.93
C ALA A 360 -25.18 13.35 -13.55
N ILE A 361 -25.33 13.23 -14.87
CA ILE A 361 -26.59 13.52 -15.56
C ILE A 361 -27.71 12.56 -15.09
N PHE A 362 -27.40 11.28 -14.90
CA PHE A 362 -28.38 10.27 -14.48
C PHE A 362 -28.58 10.19 -12.96
N ASN A 363 -27.84 10.94 -12.16
CA ASN A 363 -27.94 10.94 -10.69
C ASN A 363 -29.26 11.51 -10.16
N PHE A 364 -30.12 12.06 -11.04
CA PHE A 364 -31.48 12.42 -10.67
C PHE A 364 -32.31 11.21 -10.18
N LEU A 365 -32.02 10.01 -10.73
CA LEU A 365 -32.58 8.74 -10.30
C LEU A 365 -31.45 7.80 -9.84
N PRO A 366 -31.25 7.59 -8.54
CA PRO A 366 -30.07 6.88 -7.99
C PRO A 366 -29.87 5.48 -8.56
N PHE A 367 -30.95 4.71 -8.82
CA PHE A 367 -30.83 3.37 -9.37
C PHE A 367 -30.32 3.37 -10.83
N LEU A 368 -30.71 4.38 -11.64
CA LEU A 368 -30.18 4.56 -13.01
C LEU A 368 -28.71 4.98 -12.98
N ALA A 369 -28.35 5.85 -12.04
CA ALA A 369 -26.96 6.25 -11.84
C ALA A 369 -26.06 5.04 -11.54
N HIS A 370 -26.49 4.11 -10.71
CA HIS A 370 -25.73 2.88 -10.40
C HIS A 370 -25.50 2.02 -11.65
N ILE A 371 -26.52 1.82 -12.48
CA ILE A 371 -26.41 1.05 -13.71
C ILE A 371 -25.48 1.74 -14.71
N VAL A 372 -25.62 3.05 -14.87
CA VAL A 372 -24.78 3.84 -15.78
C VAL A 372 -23.33 3.85 -15.29
N ASN A 373 -23.09 4.09 -14.01
CA ASN A 373 -21.73 4.12 -13.43
C ASN A 373 -21.04 2.75 -13.54
N ALA A 374 -21.76 1.65 -13.32
CA ALA A 374 -21.21 0.30 -13.51
C ALA A 374 -20.89 0.05 -14.99
N GLY A 375 -21.78 0.45 -15.91
CA GLY A 375 -21.57 0.35 -17.36
C GLY A 375 -20.38 1.19 -17.83
N VAL A 376 -20.29 2.43 -17.38
CA VAL A 376 -19.15 3.34 -17.67
C VAL A 376 -17.85 2.75 -17.12
N GLY A 377 -17.85 2.21 -15.88
CA GLY A 377 -16.68 1.60 -15.30
C GLY A 377 -16.14 0.43 -16.12
N LEU A 378 -17.03 -0.46 -16.60
CA LEU A 378 -16.67 -1.59 -17.44
C LEU A 378 -16.12 -1.13 -18.81
N VAL A 379 -16.78 -0.17 -19.45
CA VAL A 379 -16.35 0.37 -20.76
C VAL A 379 -14.99 1.05 -20.62
N CYS A 380 -14.79 1.88 -19.58
CA CYS A 380 -13.51 2.54 -19.33
C CYS A 380 -12.40 1.52 -19.03
N GLY A 381 -12.71 0.43 -18.31
CA GLY A 381 -11.75 -0.65 -18.05
C GLY A 381 -11.30 -1.32 -19.35
N VAL A 382 -12.24 -1.69 -20.22
CA VAL A 382 -11.93 -2.32 -21.53
C VAL A 382 -11.17 -1.35 -22.45
N LEU A 383 -11.61 -0.10 -22.55
CA LEU A 383 -10.94 0.91 -23.38
C LEU A 383 -9.56 1.26 -22.84
N GLY A 384 -9.41 1.40 -21.52
CA GLY A 384 -8.13 1.66 -20.88
C GLY A 384 -7.13 0.53 -21.08
N LEU A 385 -7.58 -0.72 -20.95
CA LEU A 385 -6.74 -1.89 -21.25
C LEU A 385 -6.34 -1.93 -22.72
N ALA A 386 -7.29 -1.72 -23.64
CA ALA A 386 -6.99 -1.70 -25.07
C ALA A 386 -5.99 -0.60 -25.44
N TRP A 387 -6.15 0.60 -24.84
CA TRP A 387 -5.22 1.71 -25.02
C TRP A 387 -3.83 1.40 -24.47
N ALA A 388 -3.74 0.87 -23.24
CA ALA A 388 -2.47 0.48 -22.63
C ALA A 388 -1.74 -0.57 -23.49
N LEU A 389 -2.46 -1.59 -23.98
CA LEU A 389 -1.91 -2.61 -24.90
C LEU A 389 -1.43 -2.00 -26.22
N LEU A 390 -2.13 -1.00 -26.74
CA LEU A 390 -1.69 -0.26 -27.93
C LEU A 390 -0.38 0.50 -27.66
N VAL A 391 -0.28 1.19 -26.53
CA VAL A 391 0.94 1.91 -26.11
C VAL A 391 2.11 0.94 -25.93
N PHE A 392 1.88 -0.23 -25.31
CA PHE A 392 2.90 -1.30 -25.22
C PHE A 392 3.34 -1.78 -26.59
N ALA A 393 2.39 -2.04 -27.50
CA ALA A 393 2.72 -2.51 -28.84
C ALA A 393 3.60 -1.51 -29.61
N ILE A 394 3.27 -0.21 -29.53
CA ILE A 394 4.05 0.85 -30.17
C ILE A 394 5.43 0.97 -29.52
N ALA A 395 5.52 0.97 -28.18
CA ALA A 395 6.80 1.02 -27.46
C ALA A 395 7.70 -0.18 -27.80
N TRP A 396 7.11 -1.37 -27.96
CA TRP A 396 7.85 -2.58 -28.31
C TRP A 396 8.24 -2.66 -29.77
N MET A 397 7.51 -2.01 -30.70
CA MET A 397 7.90 -1.98 -32.11
C MET A 397 9.30 -1.39 -32.30
N ALA A 398 9.65 -0.36 -31.51
CA ALA A 398 10.98 0.25 -31.57
C ALA A 398 12.07 -0.66 -30.98
N ALA A 399 11.73 -1.54 -30.05
CA ALA A 399 12.67 -2.33 -29.27
C ALA A 399 12.75 -3.80 -29.70
N ARG A 400 11.60 -4.40 -30.01
CA ARG A 400 11.43 -5.83 -30.38
C ARG A 400 10.31 -5.93 -31.41
N PRO A 401 10.58 -5.68 -32.71
CA PRO A 401 9.54 -5.51 -33.73
C PRO A 401 8.60 -6.72 -33.83
N VAL A 402 9.10 -7.94 -33.63
CA VAL A 402 8.26 -9.16 -33.69
C VAL A 402 7.22 -9.17 -32.57
N LEU A 403 7.62 -8.82 -31.34
CA LEU A 403 6.68 -8.76 -30.19
C LEU A 403 5.72 -7.57 -30.33
N GLY A 404 6.18 -6.44 -30.82
CA GLY A 404 5.34 -5.27 -31.06
C GLY A 404 4.25 -5.54 -32.10
N ILE A 405 4.61 -6.14 -33.23
CA ILE A 405 3.67 -6.50 -34.31
C ILE A 405 2.68 -7.56 -33.82
N SER A 406 3.13 -8.62 -33.14
CA SER A 406 2.23 -9.66 -32.64
C SER A 406 1.22 -9.11 -31.62
N THR A 407 1.67 -8.23 -30.70
CA THR A 407 0.78 -7.57 -29.74
C THR A 407 -0.23 -6.66 -30.44
N LEU A 408 0.19 -5.92 -31.46
CA LEU A 408 -0.68 -5.05 -32.24
C LEU A 408 -1.77 -5.88 -32.96
N VAL A 409 -1.41 -7.00 -33.56
CA VAL A 409 -2.35 -7.92 -34.21
C VAL A 409 -3.38 -8.48 -33.24
N ILE A 410 -2.93 -8.86 -32.02
CA ILE A 410 -3.81 -9.33 -30.93
C ILE A 410 -4.80 -8.23 -30.50
N VAL A 411 -4.32 -6.99 -30.34
CA VAL A 411 -5.19 -5.84 -29.97
C VAL A 411 -6.22 -5.55 -31.05
N ILE A 412 -5.80 -5.50 -32.30
CA ILE A 412 -6.72 -5.29 -33.45
C ILE A 412 -7.75 -6.43 -33.52
N GLY A 413 -7.31 -7.68 -33.34
CA GLY A 413 -8.18 -8.85 -33.31
C GLY A 413 -9.22 -8.79 -32.17
N LEU A 414 -8.78 -8.40 -30.98
CA LEU A 414 -9.66 -8.24 -29.81
C LEU A 414 -10.71 -7.14 -30.03
N VAL A 415 -10.30 -5.98 -30.54
CA VAL A 415 -11.20 -4.86 -30.83
C VAL A 415 -12.20 -5.27 -31.92
N ALA A 416 -11.75 -5.90 -33.01
CA ALA A 416 -12.60 -6.40 -34.06
C ALA A 416 -13.62 -7.44 -33.54
N PHE A 417 -13.17 -8.38 -32.69
CA PHE A 417 -14.04 -9.37 -32.05
C PHE A 417 -15.12 -8.71 -31.18
N LEU A 418 -14.75 -7.72 -30.38
CA LEU A 418 -15.71 -6.99 -29.53
C LEU A 418 -16.74 -6.22 -30.35
N ILE A 419 -16.32 -5.59 -31.46
CA ILE A 419 -17.22 -4.90 -32.39
C ILE A 419 -18.20 -5.88 -33.05
N VAL A 420 -17.70 -7.01 -33.58
CA VAL A 420 -18.52 -8.04 -34.22
C VAL A 420 -19.52 -8.64 -33.23
N ARG A 421 -19.05 -8.97 -32.01
CA ARG A 421 -19.91 -9.49 -30.94
C ARG A 421 -20.97 -8.47 -30.51
N GLY A 422 -20.61 -7.18 -30.42
CA GLY A 422 -21.55 -6.09 -30.13
C GLY A 422 -22.60 -5.92 -31.24
N ARG A 423 -22.19 -5.99 -32.52
CA ARG A 423 -23.09 -5.93 -33.65
C ARG A 423 -24.04 -7.15 -33.69
N LYS A 424 -23.52 -8.36 -33.40
CA LYS A 424 -24.35 -9.58 -33.36
C LYS A 424 -25.42 -9.51 -32.30
N LYS A 425 -25.07 -9.07 -31.06
CA LYS A 425 -26.05 -8.87 -29.99
C LYS A 425 -27.09 -7.78 -30.30
N ARG A 426 -26.72 -6.71 -31.02
CA ARG A 426 -27.68 -5.70 -31.46
C ARG A 426 -28.60 -6.23 -32.56
N ALA A 427 -28.10 -7.04 -33.47
CA ALA A 427 -28.91 -7.69 -34.50
C ALA A 427 -29.89 -8.71 -33.89
N GLU A 428 -29.44 -9.51 -32.92
CA GLU A 428 -30.32 -10.45 -32.19
C GLU A 428 -31.40 -9.71 -31.38
N ALA A 429 -31.05 -8.57 -30.75
CA ALA A 429 -32.02 -7.74 -30.05
C ALA A 429 -33.02 -7.02 -30.96
N ALA A 430 -32.62 -6.73 -32.20
CA ALA A 430 -33.49 -6.14 -33.24
C ALA A 430 -34.39 -7.17 -33.94
N LEU A 431 -33.98 -8.46 -33.94
CA LEU A 431 -34.74 -9.58 -34.50
C LEU A 431 -35.65 -10.30 -33.46
N ALA A 432 -35.56 -9.91 -32.17
CA ALA A 432 -36.48 -10.39 -31.17
C ALA A 432 -37.90 -9.89 -31.55
N PRO A 433 -38.86 -10.79 -31.87
CA PRO A 433 -40.19 -10.36 -32.22
C PRO A 433 -40.76 -9.56 -31.06
N ALA A 434 -41.30 -8.37 -31.33
CA ALA A 434 -42.11 -7.66 -30.39
C ALA A 434 -43.22 -8.63 -29.98
N THR A 435 -43.17 -9.13 -28.75
CA THR A 435 -44.27 -9.93 -28.19
C THR A 435 -45.45 -9.00 -28.07
N VAL A 436 -46.25 -8.98 -29.13
CA VAL A 436 -47.61 -8.46 -29.06
C VAL A 436 -48.32 -9.37 -28.04
N PRO A 437 -48.93 -8.85 -26.95
CA PRO A 437 -49.66 -9.70 -26.04
C PRO A 437 -50.78 -10.37 -26.84
N ALA A 438 -50.79 -11.70 -26.84
CA ALA A 438 -51.84 -12.48 -27.45
C ALA A 438 -53.17 -12.07 -26.83
N VAL A 439 -54.06 -11.52 -27.65
CA VAL A 439 -55.48 -11.34 -27.28
C VAL A 439 -56.09 -12.69 -27.27
N GLU A 440 -56.41 -13.27 -26.12
CA GLU A 440 -57.24 -14.44 -26.02
C GLU A 440 -58.61 -14.17 -26.65
N PRO A 441 -59.16 -15.06 -27.48
CA PRO A 441 -60.46 -14.88 -28.09
C PRO A 441 -61.53 -14.95 -26.98
N SER A 442 -62.21 -13.82 -26.75
CA SER A 442 -63.35 -13.72 -25.84
C SER A 442 -64.46 -14.64 -26.33
N ALA A 443 -65.05 -15.42 -25.41
CA ALA A 443 -66.24 -16.19 -25.65
C ALA A 443 -67.42 -15.29 -26.13
N PRO A 444 -68.25 -15.73 -27.11
CA PRO A 444 -69.35 -14.93 -27.63
C PRO A 444 -70.46 -14.81 -26.60
N GLY A 445 -70.72 -13.60 -26.08
CA GLY A 445 -71.92 -13.36 -25.27
C GLY A 445 -71.93 -12.24 -24.24
N ALA A 446 -70.89 -11.39 -24.15
CA ALA A 446 -70.92 -10.25 -23.21
C ALA A 446 -71.18 -8.90 -23.91
N ILE A 447 -72.25 -8.23 -23.55
CA ILE A 447 -72.64 -6.91 -24.02
C ILE A 447 -71.69 -5.88 -23.40
N PRO A 448 -71.09 -4.93 -24.19
CA PRO A 448 -70.17 -3.93 -23.62
C PRO A 448 -70.92 -2.88 -22.79
N VAL A 449 -70.50 -2.73 -21.52
CA VAL A 449 -70.91 -1.60 -20.66
C VAL A 449 -69.96 -0.44 -20.90
N PRO A 450 -70.39 0.75 -21.29
CA PRO A 450 -69.56 1.92 -21.48
C PRO A 450 -69.18 2.52 -20.14
N GLY A 451 -67.86 2.59 -19.85
CA GLY A 451 -67.38 3.44 -18.74
C GLY A 451 -66.39 2.83 -17.74
N ALA A 452 -65.85 1.63 -17.95
CA ALA A 452 -64.80 1.09 -17.08
C ALA A 452 -63.39 1.45 -17.61
N PRO A 453 -62.48 1.98 -16.78
CA PRO A 453 -61.09 2.27 -17.20
C PRO A 453 -60.33 0.96 -17.42
N ALA A 454 -59.52 0.93 -18.46
CA ALA A 454 -58.65 -0.21 -18.82
C ALA A 454 -57.71 -0.60 -17.68
N PRO A 455 -57.53 -1.90 -17.40
CA PRO A 455 -56.59 -2.35 -16.38
C PRO A 455 -55.16 -1.99 -16.77
N ALA A 456 -54.43 -1.34 -15.84
CA ALA A 456 -53.02 -0.99 -16.00
C ALA A 456 -52.17 -2.25 -16.20
N PRO A 457 -51.09 -2.20 -17.03
CA PRO A 457 -50.21 -3.33 -17.24
C PRO A 457 -49.57 -3.76 -15.92
N GLN A 458 -49.76 -5.01 -15.52
CA GLN A 458 -49.12 -5.61 -14.37
C GLN A 458 -47.60 -5.60 -14.61
N LYS A 459 -46.86 -4.79 -13.84
CA LYS A 459 -45.40 -4.83 -13.80
C LYS A 459 -45.00 -6.17 -13.17
N GLU A 460 -44.21 -6.96 -13.92
CA GLU A 460 -43.52 -8.14 -13.38
C GLU A 460 -42.86 -7.77 -12.05
N SER A 461 -43.24 -8.49 -10.99
CA SER A 461 -42.77 -8.26 -9.63
C SER A 461 -41.26 -8.48 -9.58
N ILE A 462 -40.55 -7.68 -8.77
CA ILE A 462 -39.11 -7.86 -8.46
C ILE A 462 -38.87 -9.30 -7.98
N LEU A 463 -39.87 -9.90 -7.32
CA LEU A 463 -39.87 -11.28 -6.84
C LEU A 463 -39.81 -12.30 -7.99
N ASP A 464 -40.55 -12.05 -9.09
CA ASP A 464 -40.57 -12.95 -10.25
C ASP A 464 -39.24 -12.90 -11.03
N LYS A 465 -38.64 -11.74 -11.10
CA LYS A 465 -37.29 -11.59 -11.68
C LYS A 465 -36.20 -12.27 -10.85
N ALA A 466 -36.30 -12.14 -9.51
CA ALA A 466 -35.36 -12.79 -8.60
C ALA A 466 -35.48 -14.33 -8.66
N ASN A 467 -36.71 -14.86 -8.76
CA ASN A 467 -36.95 -16.29 -8.91
C ASN A 467 -36.46 -16.84 -10.26
N LYS A 468 -36.65 -16.11 -11.37
CA LYS A 468 -36.10 -16.49 -12.69
C LYS A 468 -34.57 -16.48 -12.70
N PHE A 469 -33.95 -15.54 -11.98
CA PHE A 469 -32.49 -15.46 -11.86
C PHE A 469 -31.93 -16.62 -11.04
N ARG A 470 -32.60 -16.96 -9.93
CA ARG A 470 -32.26 -18.10 -9.08
C ARG A 470 -32.34 -19.42 -9.86
N GLN A 471 -33.43 -19.68 -10.59
CA GLN A 471 -33.58 -20.87 -11.42
C GLN A 471 -32.45 -21.00 -12.47
N LYS A 472 -32.06 -19.90 -13.12
CA LYS A 472 -30.95 -19.91 -14.10
C LYS A 472 -29.58 -20.25 -13.47
N ILE A 473 -29.36 -19.88 -12.22
CA ILE A 473 -28.10 -20.19 -11.53
C ILE A 473 -28.12 -21.62 -11.00
N GLU A 474 -29.24 -22.09 -10.48
CA GLU A 474 -29.43 -23.48 -10.04
C GLU A 474 -29.28 -24.46 -11.20
N GLU A 475 -29.78 -24.11 -12.41
CA GLU A 475 -29.56 -24.89 -13.64
C GLU A 475 -28.10 -24.88 -14.11
N ALA A 476 -27.38 -23.77 -13.87
CA ALA A 476 -25.99 -23.64 -14.31
C ALA A 476 -24.98 -24.26 -13.33
N THR A 477 -25.31 -24.32 -12.05
CA THR A 477 -24.38 -24.76 -10.98
C THR A 477 -24.71 -26.10 -10.36
N GLY A 478 -25.94 -26.59 -10.55
CA GLY A 478 -26.44 -27.83 -9.93
C GLY A 478 -26.56 -27.79 -8.41
N GLN A 479 -26.46 -26.61 -7.79
CA GLN A 479 -26.55 -26.43 -6.34
C GLN A 479 -27.65 -25.44 -5.96
N PRO A 480 -28.48 -25.75 -4.90
CA PRO A 480 -29.52 -24.84 -4.45
C PRO A 480 -28.92 -23.62 -3.74
N ILE A 481 -29.34 -22.41 -4.16
CA ILE A 481 -28.87 -21.14 -3.57
C ILE A 481 -29.91 -20.59 -2.61
N VAL A 482 -29.50 -20.28 -1.38
CA VAL A 482 -30.31 -19.58 -0.39
C VAL A 482 -30.02 -18.07 -0.46
N ILE A 483 -31.02 -17.28 -0.88
CA ILE A 483 -30.93 -15.82 -0.86
C ILE A 483 -31.61 -15.33 0.43
N PRO A 484 -30.91 -14.62 1.35
CA PRO A 484 -31.52 -14.10 2.56
C PRO A 484 -32.63 -13.09 2.23
N GLY A 485 -33.83 -13.31 2.77
CA GLY A 485 -34.97 -12.39 2.64
C GLY A 485 -36.05 -12.76 1.64
N LEU A 486 -35.94 -13.90 0.93
CA LEU A 486 -37.04 -14.44 0.10
C LEU A 486 -37.75 -15.62 0.81
N PRO A 487 -39.10 -15.70 0.77
CA PRO A 487 -39.83 -16.83 1.29
C PRO A 487 -39.51 -18.11 0.50
N GLN A 488 -39.15 -19.19 1.18
CA GLN A 488 -38.95 -20.48 0.54
C GLN A 488 -40.33 -21.06 0.14
N GLN A 489 -40.54 -21.35 -1.13
CA GLN A 489 -41.68 -22.14 -1.57
C GLN A 489 -41.47 -23.60 -1.12
N GLN A 490 -42.36 -24.10 -0.31
CA GLN A 490 -42.42 -25.51 0.05
C GLN A 490 -42.69 -26.34 -1.21
N GLN A 491 -41.79 -27.25 -1.52
CA GLN A 491 -42.01 -28.28 -2.56
C GLN A 491 -43.18 -29.18 -2.15
N PRO A 492 -44.03 -29.57 -3.11
CA PRO A 492 -45.07 -30.55 -2.82
C PRO A 492 -44.44 -31.90 -2.40
N GLN A 493 -44.81 -32.41 -1.27
CA GLN A 493 -44.40 -33.74 -0.79
C GLN A 493 -44.94 -34.82 -1.73
N GLN A 494 -44.05 -35.60 -2.34
CA GLN A 494 -44.42 -36.87 -2.99
C GLN A 494 -44.79 -37.90 -1.93
N PRO A 495 -45.81 -38.77 -2.20
CA PRO A 495 -46.21 -39.80 -1.26
C PRO A 495 -45.11 -40.85 -1.05
N ALA A 496 -44.91 -41.21 0.20
CA ALA A 496 -43.87 -42.14 0.65
C ALA A 496 -44.11 -43.57 0.08
N GLN A 497 -43.11 -44.14 -0.58
CA GLN A 497 -43.02 -45.58 -0.83
C GLN A 497 -42.45 -46.30 0.40
N PRO A 498 -42.93 -47.51 0.75
CA PRO A 498 -42.45 -48.26 1.92
C PRO A 498 -41.05 -48.83 1.69
N GLN A 499 -40.12 -48.51 2.60
CA GLN A 499 -38.77 -49.10 2.64
C GLN A 499 -38.76 -50.49 3.32
N PRO A 500 -37.91 -51.42 2.86
CA PRO A 500 -37.70 -52.70 3.54
C PRO A 500 -36.85 -52.53 4.81
N PRO A 501 -36.93 -53.45 5.79
CA PRO A 501 -36.30 -53.30 7.10
C PRO A 501 -34.77 -53.44 7.02
N THR A 502 -34.07 -52.45 7.52
CA THR A 502 -32.61 -52.43 7.64
C THR A 502 -32.15 -53.05 8.97
N ALA A 503 -31.15 -53.93 8.91
CA ALA A 503 -30.49 -54.56 10.04
C ALA A 503 -29.70 -53.55 10.91
N PRO A 504 -29.47 -53.83 12.20
CA PRO A 504 -28.86 -52.86 13.12
C PRO A 504 -27.35 -52.72 12.86
N GLN A 505 -26.93 -51.48 12.65
CA GLN A 505 -25.49 -51.09 12.65
C GLN A 505 -25.00 -50.88 14.09
N PRO A 506 -23.73 -51.19 14.38
CA PRO A 506 -23.13 -51.00 15.71
C PRO A 506 -23.00 -49.52 16.06
N GLN A 507 -23.38 -49.16 17.27
CA GLN A 507 -23.19 -47.84 17.86
C GLN A 507 -21.70 -47.51 17.99
N ALA A 508 -21.29 -46.33 17.42
CA ALA A 508 -20.01 -45.72 17.71
C ALA A 508 -19.96 -45.15 19.15
N PRO A 509 -18.85 -45.24 19.86
CA PRO A 509 -18.75 -44.78 21.25
C PRO A 509 -18.84 -43.26 21.33
N ALA A 510 -19.45 -42.75 22.40
CA ALA A 510 -19.60 -41.35 22.73
C ALA A 510 -18.23 -40.64 22.82
N PRO A 511 -18.12 -39.35 22.39
CA PRO A 511 -16.88 -38.60 22.52
C PRO A 511 -16.62 -38.28 23.99
N ALA A 512 -15.40 -38.60 24.44
CA ALA A 512 -14.91 -38.23 25.76
C ALA A 512 -14.81 -36.69 25.86
N GLU A 513 -15.33 -36.14 26.95
CA GLU A 513 -15.10 -34.73 27.33
C GLU A 513 -13.62 -34.53 27.65
N GLY A 514 -12.85 -33.99 26.67
CA GLY A 514 -11.49 -33.57 26.84
C GLY A 514 -11.35 -32.09 26.51
N ASN A 515 -10.82 -31.29 27.46
CA ASN A 515 -10.42 -29.91 27.21
C ASN A 515 -9.35 -29.88 26.11
N ALA A 516 -9.72 -29.49 24.89
CA ALA A 516 -8.79 -29.36 23.78
C ALA A 516 -8.04 -28.02 23.86
N PHE A 517 -6.73 -28.04 23.66
CA PHE A 517 -5.89 -26.86 23.54
C PHE A 517 -5.40 -26.75 22.09
N CYS A 518 -5.30 -25.53 21.56
CA CYS A 518 -4.77 -25.32 20.21
C CYS A 518 -3.31 -25.76 20.10
N PRO A 519 -2.95 -26.68 19.18
CA PRO A 519 -1.58 -27.18 19.04
C PRO A 519 -0.59 -26.11 18.57
N LYS A 520 -1.07 -25.00 17.97
CA LYS A 520 -0.23 -23.93 17.47
C LYS A 520 0.09 -22.83 18.49
N CYS A 521 -0.82 -22.54 19.42
CA CYS A 521 -0.64 -21.42 20.37
C CYS A 521 -0.97 -21.75 21.82
N GLY A 522 -1.35 -23.01 22.14
CA GLY A 522 -1.64 -23.46 23.51
C GLY A 522 -2.92 -22.88 24.14
N THR A 523 -3.74 -22.13 23.40
CA THR A 523 -4.97 -21.55 23.94
C THR A 523 -6.05 -22.61 24.12
N LYS A 524 -6.76 -22.60 25.26
CA LYS A 524 -7.88 -23.49 25.54
C LYS A 524 -9.04 -23.19 24.59
N LEU A 525 -9.55 -24.23 23.94
CA LEU A 525 -10.61 -24.12 22.92
C LEU A 525 -11.97 -24.49 23.50
N PRO A 526 -13.04 -23.76 23.13
CA PRO A 526 -14.41 -24.23 23.39
C PRO A 526 -14.67 -25.55 22.65
N PRO A 527 -15.48 -26.47 23.23
CA PRO A 527 -15.83 -27.73 22.57
C PRO A 527 -16.48 -27.48 21.20
N GLY A 528 -15.97 -28.18 20.14
CA GLY A 528 -16.51 -28.08 18.79
C GLY A 528 -16.04 -26.89 17.96
N SER A 529 -15.01 -26.15 18.37
CA SER A 529 -14.45 -25.04 17.59
C SER A 529 -13.67 -25.54 16.37
N ALA A 530 -14.08 -25.17 15.16
CA ALA A 530 -13.36 -25.51 13.91
C ALA A 530 -12.07 -24.69 13.71
N PHE A 531 -11.90 -23.56 14.42
CA PHE A 531 -10.73 -22.68 14.33
C PHE A 531 -10.39 -22.11 15.71
N CYS A 532 -9.11 -21.89 15.97
CA CYS A 532 -8.65 -21.24 17.19
C CYS A 532 -8.98 -19.73 17.19
N PRO A 533 -9.71 -19.18 18.18
CA PRO A 533 -10.09 -17.77 18.21
C PRO A 533 -8.92 -16.82 18.43
N LYS A 534 -7.75 -17.32 18.86
CA LYS A 534 -6.56 -16.50 19.13
C LYS A 534 -5.58 -16.44 17.95
N CYS A 535 -5.39 -17.53 17.21
CA CYS A 535 -4.39 -17.61 16.14
C CYS A 535 -4.95 -18.03 14.78
N GLY A 536 -6.27 -18.26 14.66
CA GLY A 536 -6.92 -18.61 13.40
C GLY A 536 -6.59 -20.01 12.84
N ALA A 537 -5.82 -20.82 13.56
CA ALA A 537 -5.44 -22.16 13.07
C ALA A 537 -6.66 -23.11 13.05
N PRO A 538 -6.85 -23.91 11.99
CA PRO A 538 -7.89 -24.95 11.94
C PRO A 538 -7.58 -26.04 12.96
N GLN A 539 -8.64 -26.69 13.53
CA GLN A 539 -8.55 -27.71 14.57
C GLN A 539 -9.07 -29.04 14.05
#